data_1dcb4edff1ab97e5b6f6af334d085b2e
#
_entry.id   1dcb4edff1ab97e5b6f6af334d085b2e
#
_cell.length_a   1.000
_cell.length_b   1.000
_cell.length_c   1.000
_cell.angle_alpha   90.00
_cell.angle_beta   90.00
_cell.angle_gamma   90.00
#
_symmetry.space_group_name_H-M   'P 1'
#
loop_
_entity.id
_entity.type
_entity.pdbx_description
1 polymer ?
#
loop_
_entity_poly.entity_id
_entity_poly.type
_entity_poly.pdbx_seq_one_letter_code
_entity_poly.pdbx_strand_id
1 'polypeptide(L)'
;MNSNLLKKMKIKEGMVGKLLNTPPEFEEFERYLQENGYITSSNETDFTLCFVTNEDKISSCIPYVYDLNFDGLLWMIFPKKSSKLHSAISKDKGWEPLHEIGYKEIAIASVDDNWAALRFRSTSLIKSAKRKLKLFDKVANHRPNRLNPNIL
;
A
#
# COMPACT_ATOMS: atom_id res chain seq x y z
N MET A 1 -9.40 8.97 -14.93
CA MET A 1 -8.57 7.76 -14.83
C MET A 1 -7.62 7.79 -13.65
N ASN A 2 -6.77 8.81 -13.54
CA ASN A 2 -5.83 8.93 -12.41
C ASN A 2 -6.55 9.07 -11.07
N SER A 3 -7.62 9.83 -11.01
CA SER A 3 -8.42 9.99 -9.79
C SER A 3 -9.08 8.68 -9.34
N ASN A 4 -9.47 7.82 -10.29
CA ASN A 4 -10.04 6.51 -9.96
C ASN A 4 -8.98 5.58 -9.37
N LEU A 5 -7.75 5.64 -9.88
CA LEU A 5 -6.64 4.85 -9.34
C LEU A 5 -6.32 5.27 -7.91
N LEU A 6 -6.28 6.58 -7.65
CA LEU A 6 -6.06 7.10 -6.30
C LEU A 6 -7.13 6.63 -5.33
N LYS A 7 -8.40 6.61 -5.75
CA LYS A 7 -9.49 6.08 -4.92
C LYS A 7 -9.30 4.61 -4.59
N LYS A 8 -8.94 3.79 -5.58
CA LYS A 8 -8.64 2.36 -5.37
C LYS A 8 -7.54 2.17 -4.34
N MET A 9 -6.53 3.03 -4.36
CA MET A 9 -5.39 2.98 -3.46
C MET A 9 -5.62 3.72 -2.14
N LYS A 10 -6.81 4.26 -1.92
CA LYS A 10 -7.19 5.00 -0.71
C LYS A 10 -6.39 6.28 -0.49
N ILE A 11 -5.81 6.82 -1.53
CA ILE A 11 -5.05 8.07 -1.48
C ILE A 11 -6.04 9.23 -1.64
N LYS A 12 -6.06 10.10 -0.65
CA LYS A 12 -7.00 11.23 -0.57
C LYS A 12 -6.27 12.55 -0.80
N GLU A 13 -7.01 13.55 -1.25
CA GLU A 13 -6.52 14.91 -1.37
C GLU A 13 -5.92 15.38 -0.04
N GLY A 14 -4.76 16.02 -0.11
CA GLY A 14 -4.02 16.46 1.06
C GLY A 14 -2.97 15.48 1.55
N MET A 15 -3.04 14.22 1.15
CA MET A 15 -1.98 13.25 1.44
C MET A 15 -0.76 13.54 0.58
N VAL A 16 0.42 13.28 1.15
CA VAL A 16 1.70 13.42 0.42
C VAL A 16 2.53 12.16 0.57
N GLY A 17 3.28 11.83 -0.46
CA GLY A 17 4.09 10.60 -0.43
C GLY A 17 5.11 10.51 -1.55
N LYS A 18 5.52 9.27 -1.81
CA LYS A 18 6.55 8.95 -2.79
C LYS A 18 6.01 8.01 -3.86
N LEU A 19 6.53 8.20 -5.08
CA LEU A 19 6.34 7.28 -6.19
C LEU A 19 7.73 6.83 -6.63
N LEU A 20 8.00 5.53 -6.55
CA LEU A 20 9.34 4.99 -6.74
C LEU A 20 9.40 4.02 -7.92
N ASN A 21 10.54 4.04 -8.64
CA ASN A 21 10.82 3.13 -9.76
C ASN A 21 9.79 3.22 -10.88
N THR A 22 9.27 4.39 -11.15
CA THR A 22 8.17 4.60 -12.11
C THR A 22 8.61 4.20 -13.52
N PRO A 23 7.93 3.23 -14.15
CA PRO A 23 8.23 2.87 -15.53
C PRO A 23 7.71 3.94 -16.50
N PRO A 24 8.25 3.98 -17.76
CA PRO A 24 7.84 5.00 -18.72
C PRO A 24 6.35 5.07 -19.00
N GLU A 25 5.64 3.94 -18.95
CA GLU A 25 4.20 3.90 -19.21
C GLU A 25 3.37 4.61 -18.13
N PHE A 26 3.97 4.95 -16.98
CA PHE A 26 3.31 5.69 -15.91
C PHE A 26 3.81 7.14 -15.77
N GLU A 27 4.48 7.67 -16.79
CA GLU A 27 5.00 9.03 -16.77
C GLU A 27 3.88 10.07 -16.58
N GLU A 28 2.74 9.89 -17.23
CA GLU A 28 1.60 10.79 -17.08
C GLU A 28 1.01 10.72 -15.66
N PHE A 29 0.97 9.54 -15.07
CA PHE A 29 0.51 9.38 -13.70
C PHE A 29 1.45 10.09 -12.72
N GLU A 30 2.75 9.94 -12.91
CA GLU A 30 3.75 10.65 -12.10
C GLU A 30 3.59 12.16 -12.21
N ARG A 31 3.42 12.67 -13.41
CA ARG A 31 3.20 14.09 -13.64
C ARG A 31 1.93 14.58 -12.95
N TYR A 32 0.85 13.82 -13.05
CA TYR A 32 -0.41 14.13 -12.37
C TYR A 32 -0.21 14.25 -10.86
N LEU A 33 0.50 13.31 -10.24
CA LEU A 33 0.77 13.36 -8.81
C LEU A 33 1.62 14.58 -8.43
N GLN A 34 2.63 14.90 -9.23
CA GLN A 34 3.49 16.06 -8.98
C GLN A 34 2.70 17.37 -9.10
N GLU A 35 1.92 17.52 -10.17
CA GLU A 35 1.16 18.75 -10.44
C GLU A 35 0.03 18.97 -9.44
N ASN A 36 -0.48 17.94 -8.82
CA ASN A 36 -1.59 18.03 -7.85
C ASN A 36 -1.13 17.95 -6.40
N GLY A 37 0.18 18.08 -6.14
CA GLY A 37 0.70 18.23 -4.78
C GLY A 37 0.76 16.94 -3.97
N TYR A 38 0.73 15.77 -4.61
CA TYR A 38 0.80 14.50 -3.92
C TYR A 38 2.23 14.04 -3.60
N ILE A 39 3.23 14.58 -4.29
CA ILE A 39 4.63 14.15 -4.13
C ILE A 39 5.36 15.12 -3.21
N THR A 40 6.12 14.59 -2.27
CA THR A 40 6.87 15.38 -1.31
C THR A 40 8.34 14.97 -1.27
N SER A 41 9.23 15.91 -0.95
CA SER A 41 10.63 15.66 -0.65
C SER A 41 10.86 15.35 0.83
N SER A 42 9.84 15.53 1.67
CA SER A 42 9.91 15.25 3.11
C SER A 42 10.14 13.77 3.39
N ASN A 43 10.73 13.47 4.55
CA ASN A 43 10.86 12.10 5.07
C ASN A 43 9.62 11.64 5.85
N GLU A 44 8.59 12.47 5.91
CA GLU A 44 7.31 12.11 6.53
C GLU A 44 6.27 11.98 5.43
N THR A 45 5.76 10.76 5.23
CA THR A 45 4.88 10.46 4.11
C THR A 45 3.63 9.72 4.55
N ASP A 46 2.52 9.99 3.84
CA ASP A 46 1.25 9.32 4.06
C ASP A 46 1.12 8.06 3.20
N PHE A 47 1.88 8.00 2.11
CA PHE A 47 1.87 6.84 1.23
C PHE A 47 3.23 6.65 0.54
N THR A 48 3.49 5.40 0.14
CA THR A 48 4.59 5.03 -0.74
C THR A 48 4.04 4.08 -1.80
N LEU A 49 4.20 4.46 -3.06
CA LEU A 49 3.84 3.64 -4.22
C LEU A 49 5.13 3.22 -4.91
N CYS A 50 5.38 1.93 -4.98
CA CYS A 50 6.63 1.42 -5.49
C CYS A 50 6.38 0.43 -6.62
N PHE A 51 6.93 0.71 -7.81
CA PHE A 51 6.88 -0.22 -8.93
C PHE A 51 8.01 -1.24 -8.78
N VAL A 52 7.68 -2.52 -8.82
CA VAL A 52 8.64 -3.59 -8.59
C VAL A 52 8.50 -4.70 -9.63
N THR A 53 9.64 -5.18 -10.14
CA THR A 53 9.70 -6.31 -11.05
C THR A 53 10.67 -7.39 -10.54
N ASN A 54 11.38 -7.11 -9.45
CA ASN A 54 12.28 -8.05 -8.78
C ASN A 54 12.46 -7.67 -7.31
N GLU A 55 13.11 -8.54 -6.54
CA GLU A 55 13.34 -8.32 -5.12
C GLU A 55 14.27 -7.15 -4.81
N ASP A 56 15.24 -6.87 -5.69
CA ASP A 56 16.13 -5.73 -5.51
C ASP A 56 15.39 -4.41 -5.50
N LYS A 57 14.37 -4.28 -6.36
CA LYS A 57 13.53 -3.08 -6.37
C LYS A 57 12.68 -2.98 -5.12
N ILE A 58 12.20 -4.10 -4.59
CA ILE A 58 11.49 -4.09 -3.31
C ILE A 58 12.44 -3.63 -2.20
N SER A 59 13.64 -4.19 -2.14
CA SER A 59 14.65 -3.84 -1.13
C SER A 59 15.01 -2.35 -1.21
N SER A 60 15.10 -1.78 -2.40
CA SER A 60 15.39 -0.36 -2.58
C SER A 60 14.31 0.56 -2.02
N CYS A 61 13.09 0.06 -1.85
CA CYS A 61 11.97 0.83 -1.31
C CYS A 61 11.90 0.80 0.22
N ILE A 62 12.62 -0.11 0.87
CA ILE A 62 12.53 -0.31 2.32
C ILE A 62 12.80 0.98 3.13
N PRO A 63 13.80 1.80 2.82
CA PRO A 63 14.00 3.04 3.57
C PRO A 63 12.77 3.95 3.57
N TYR A 64 12.03 3.97 2.47
CA TYR A 64 10.81 4.78 2.33
C TYR A 64 9.63 4.19 3.11
N VAL A 65 9.65 2.89 3.39
CA VAL A 65 8.66 2.25 4.25
C VAL A 65 8.80 2.78 5.68
N TYR A 66 10.04 2.96 6.15
CA TYR A 66 10.30 3.50 7.48
C TYR A 66 9.92 4.97 7.62
N ASP A 67 9.83 5.70 6.51
CA ASP A 67 9.42 7.10 6.51
C ASP A 67 7.90 7.28 6.58
N LEU A 68 7.12 6.21 6.43
CA LEU A 68 5.66 6.28 6.47
C LEU A 68 5.17 6.71 7.85
N ASN A 69 4.23 7.65 7.86
CA ASN A 69 3.51 8.05 9.07
C ASN A 69 2.75 6.82 9.61
N PHE A 70 2.30 6.93 10.85
CA PHE A 70 1.58 5.83 11.50
C PHE A 70 0.47 5.29 10.58
N ASP A 71 0.53 3.99 10.31
CA ASP A 71 -0.40 3.27 9.42
C ASP A 71 -0.53 3.88 8.03
N GLY A 72 0.55 4.46 7.50
CA GLY A 72 0.58 5.00 6.14
C GLY A 72 0.36 3.91 5.09
N LEU A 73 -0.03 4.35 3.90
CA LEU A 73 -0.36 3.44 2.80
C LEU A 73 0.90 2.96 2.08
N LEU A 74 1.10 1.66 2.05
CA LEU A 74 2.20 1.04 1.30
C LEU A 74 1.63 0.15 0.21
N TRP A 75 1.90 0.50 -1.05
CA TRP A 75 1.47 -0.25 -2.21
C TRP A 75 2.67 -0.64 -3.06
N MET A 76 2.74 -1.93 -3.41
CA MET A 76 3.70 -2.45 -4.39
C MET A 76 2.96 -2.70 -5.69
N ILE A 77 3.43 -2.10 -6.77
CA ILE A 77 2.80 -2.18 -8.09
C ILE A 77 3.68 -3.06 -8.97
N PHE A 78 3.10 -4.13 -9.48
CA PHE A 78 3.86 -5.19 -10.17
C PHE A 78 3.11 -5.68 -11.41
N PRO A 79 3.83 -6.26 -12.40
CA PRO A 79 3.20 -6.79 -13.61
C PRO A 79 2.31 -7.98 -13.33
N LYS A 80 1.14 -8.00 -13.94
CA LYS A 80 0.25 -9.17 -13.89
C LYS A 80 0.85 -10.34 -14.66
N LYS A 81 0.56 -11.57 -14.27
CA LYS A 81 0.99 -12.78 -15.00
C LYS A 81 0.46 -12.80 -16.43
N SER A 82 -0.74 -12.25 -16.64
CA SER A 82 -1.37 -12.16 -17.96
C SER A 82 -0.70 -11.15 -18.88
N SER A 83 0.15 -10.28 -18.35
CA SER A 83 0.85 -9.26 -19.15
C SER A 83 2.06 -9.88 -19.85
N LYS A 84 2.56 -9.18 -20.88
CA LYS A 84 3.79 -9.56 -21.58
C LYS A 84 5.04 -9.02 -20.89
N LEU A 85 4.88 -8.30 -19.79
CA LEU A 85 5.99 -7.72 -19.05
C LEU A 85 6.74 -8.79 -18.28
N HIS A 86 8.07 -8.75 -18.36
CA HIS A 86 8.91 -9.67 -17.61
C HIS A 86 8.97 -9.27 -16.15
N SER A 87 8.71 -10.21 -15.25
CA SER A 87 8.81 -9.96 -13.81
C SER A 87 9.15 -11.23 -13.04
N ALA A 88 10.05 -11.11 -12.08
CA ALA A 88 10.32 -12.15 -11.09
C ALA A 88 9.35 -12.08 -9.92
N ILE A 89 8.50 -11.04 -9.87
CA ILE A 89 7.50 -10.82 -8.82
C ILE A 89 6.12 -11.18 -9.34
N SER A 90 5.32 -11.82 -8.52
CA SER A 90 3.91 -12.07 -8.79
C SER A 90 3.12 -11.86 -7.51
N LYS A 91 1.81 -11.95 -7.59
CA LYS A 91 0.93 -11.82 -6.43
C LYS A 91 1.38 -12.69 -5.24
N ASP A 92 1.91 -13.90 -5.51
CA ASP A 92 2.24 -14.87 -4.49
C ASP A 92 3.75 -15.07 -4.29
N LYS A 93 4.61 -14.32 -4.98
CA LYS A 93 6.03 -14.58 -5.01
C LYS A 93 6.87 -13.31 -4.99
N GLY A 94 7.89 -13.31 -4.15
CA GLY A 94 8.92 -12.27 -4.14
C GLY A 94 8.81 -11.28 -2.99
N TRP A 95 7.88 -11.47 -2.07
CA TRP A 95 7.56 -10.49 -1.03
C TRP A 95 8.35 -10.68 0.27
N GLU A 96 9.29 -11.61 0.32
CA GLU A 96 10.11 -11.91 1.50
C GLU A 96 10.76 -10.66 2.11
N PRO A 97 11.31 -9.72 1.34
CA PRO A 97 11.91 -8.52 1.95
C PRO A 97 10.94 -7.70 2.80
N LEU A 98 9.66 -7.67 2.43
CA LEU A 98 8.63 -6.98 3.21
C LEU A 98 8.17 -7.82 4.40
N HIS A 99 8.06 -9.14 4.23
CA HIS A 99 7.73 -10.04 5.33
C HIS A 99 8.78 -9.98 6.43
N GLU A 100 10.06 -9.89 6.06
CA GLU A 100 11.17 -9.81 7.01
C GLU A 100 11.11 -8.58 7.91
N ILE A 101 10.58 -7.48 7.41
CA ILE A 101 10.42 -6.26 8.22
C ILE A 101 9.05 -6.16 8.89
N GLY A 102 8.27 -7.24 8.87
CA GLY A 102 7.01 -7.32 9.57
C GLY A 102 5.81 -6.74 8.84
N TYR A 103 5.85 -6.68 7.51
CA TYR A 103 4.72 -6.24 6.70
C TYR A 103 4.07 -7.42 5.98
N LYS A 104 2.77 -7.37 5.84
CA LYS A 104 1.98 -8.43 5.21
C LYS A 104 0.96 -7.87 4.23
N GLU A 105 0.70 -8.63 3.17
CA GLU A 105 -0.31 -8.31 2.17
C GLU A 105 -1.71 -8.32 2.78
N ILE A 106 -2.50 -7.26 2.53
CA ILE A 106 -3.86 -7.17 3.05
C ILE A 106 -4.91 -6.87 1.99
N ALA A 107 -4.51 -6.41 0.81
CA ALA A 107 -5.45 -6.07 -0.25
C ALA A 107 -4.76 -6.08 -1.60
N ILE A 108 -5.52 -6.32 -2.65
CA ILE A 108 -5.05 -6.25 -4.03
C ILE A 108 -6.00 -5.38 -4.84
N ALA A 109 -5.44 -4.62 -5.78
CA ALA A 109 -6.20 -3.80 -6.71
C ALA A 109 -5.65 -3.95 -8.11
N SER A 110 -6.50 -3.90 -9.12
CA SER A 110 -6.06 -3.83 -10.51
C SER A 110 -5.73 -2.38 -10.84
N VAL A 111 -4.56 -2.14 -11.43
CA VAL A 111 -4.14 -0.83 -11.89
C VAL A 111 -4.59 -0.61 -13.33
N ASP A 112 -4.22 -1.54 -14.21
CA ASP A 112 -4.64 -1.57 -15.61
C ASP A 112 -4.55 -3.02 -16.13
N ASP A 113 -4.55 -3.19 -17.45
CA ASP A 113 -4.49 -4.53 -18.06
C ASP A 113 -3.18 -5.26 -17.75
N ASN A 114 -2.11 -4.53 -17.47
CA ASN A 114 -0.77 -5.08 -17.32
C ASN A 114 -0.24 -5.05 -15.89
N TRP A 115 -0.80 -4.24 -15.01
CA TRP A 115 -0.27 -3.99 -13.67
C TRP A 115 -1.31 -4.18 -12.59
N ALA A 116 -0.88 -4.71 -11.46
CA ALA A 116 -1.68 -4.85 -10.25
C ALA A 116 -0.93 -4.22 -9.07
N ALA A 117 -1.64 -3.95 -8.00
CA ALA A 117 -1.06 -3.38 -6.79
C ALA A 117 -1.45 -4.22 -5.57
N LEU A 118 -0.46 -4.52 -4.73
CA LEU A 118 -0.66 -5.16 -3.42
C LEU A 118 -0.43 -4.14 -2.32
N ARG A 119 -1.38 -4.03 -1.41
CA ARG A 119 -1.23 -3.22 -0.21
C ARG A 119 -0.61 -4.05 0.91
N PHE A 120 0.40 -3.47 1.55
CA PHE A 120 1.06 -4.07 2.71
C PHE A 120 0.78 -3.25 3.95
N ARG A 121 0.67 -3.92 5.08
CA ARG A 121 0.45 -3.28 6.37
C ARG A 121 1.30 -3.98 7.43
N SER A 122 1.73 -3.23 8.44
CA SER A 122 2.50 -3.79 9.54
C SER A 122 1.71 -4.89 10.26
N THR A 123 2.33 -6.03 10.52
CA THR A 123 1.70 -7.15 11.22
C THR A 123 1.29 -6.78 12.64
N SER A 124 2.01 -5.87 13.29
CA SER A 124 1.65 -5.40 14.63
C SER A 124 0.31 -4.66 14.61
N LEU A 125 0.04 -3.86 13.56
CA LEU A 125 -1.24 -3.17 13.39
C LEU A 125 -2.37 -4.14 13.07
N ILE A 126 -2.11 -5.16 12.26
CA ILE A 126 -3.08 -6.20 11.93
C ILE A 126 -3.46 -6.97 13.20
N LYS A 127 -2.50 -7.39 13.99
CA LYS A 127 -2.72 -8.11 15.24
C LYS A 127 -3.49 -7.26 16.25
N SER A 128 -3.13 -5.99 16.36
CA SER A 128 -3.80 -5.04 17.25
C SER A 128 -5.27 -4.86 16.87
N ALA A 129 -5.56 -4.70 15.58
CA ALA A 129 -6.92 -4.59 15.09
C ALA A 129 -7.73 -5.86 15.36
N LYS A 130 -7.15 -7.04 15.14
CA LYS A 130 -7.79 -8.33 15.44
C LYS A 130 -8.11 -8.48 16.92
N ARG A 131 -7.21 -8.06 17.80
CA ARG A 131 -7.46 -8.09 19.25
C ARG A 131 -8.61 -7.18 19.65
N LYS A 132 -8.65 -5.97 19.10
CA LYS A 132 -9.72 -5.01 19.36
C LYS A 132 -11.08 -5.54 18.87
N LEU A 133 -11.09 -6.19 17.71
CA LEU A 133 -12.30 -6.82 17.19
C LEU A 133 -12.80 -7.93 18.11
N LYS A 134 -11.91 -8.79 18.60
CA LYS A 134 -12.28 -9.84 19.55
C LYS A 134 -12.84 -9.26 20.83
N LEU A 135 -12.21 -8.22 21.36
CA LEU A 135 -12.69 -7.54 22.55
C LEU A 135 -14.04 -6.90 22.33
N PHE A 136 -14.23 -6.26 21.19
CA PHE A 136 -15.49 -5.65 20.78
C PHE A 136 -16.61 -6.69 20.74
N ASP A 137 -16.40 -7.84 20.08
CA ASP A 137 -17.39 -8.92 20.01
C ASP A 137 -17.76 -9.44 21.39
N LYS A 138 -16.76 -9.60 22.24
CA LYS A 138 -16.96 -10.08 23.61
C LYS A 138 -17.81 -9.12 24.42
N VAL A 139 -17.55 -7.83 24.30
CA VAL A 139 -18.32 -6.79 25.00
C VAL A 139 -19.70 -6.61 24.38
N ALA A 140 -19.81 -6.69 23.07
CA ALA A 140 -21.09 -6.56 22.35
C ALA A 140 -22.09 -7.66 22.75
N ASN A 141 -21.62 -8.87 23.07
CA ASN A 141 -22.48 -9.94 23.55
C ASN A 141 -23.12 -9.62 24.92
N HIS A 142 -22.50 -8.73 25.69
CA HIS A 142 -22.99 -8.32 26.99
C HIS A 142 -23.62 -6.91 26.98
N ARG A 143 -23.13 -6.06 26.07
CA ARG A 143 -23.51 -4.65 25.97
C ARG A 143 -23.56 -4.23 24.48
N PRO A 144 -24.56 -4.67 23.73
CA PRO A 144 -24.56 -4.54 22.27
C PRO A 144 -24.51 -3.11 21.74
N ASN A 145 -24.85 -2.12 22.54
CA ASN A 145 -24.91 -0.71 22.10
C ASN A 145 -23.73 0.14 22.55
N ARG A 146 -22.65 -0.49 23.04
CA ARG A 146 -21.59 0.22 23.73
C ARG A 146 -20.43 0.67 22.89
N LEU A 147 -19.98 -0.13 21.96
CA LEU A 147 -18.75 0.11 21.25
C LEU A 147 -19.00 0.48 19.81
N ASN A 148 -18.23 1.47 19.34
CA ASN A 148 -18.23 1.89 17.94
C ASN A 148 -17.10 1.14 17.24
N PRO A 149 -17.38 0.34 16.18
CA PRO A 149 -16.34 -0.37 15.45
C PRO A 149 -15.32 0.56 14.78
N ASN A 150 -15.66 1.82 14.58
CA ASN A 150 -14.73 2.78 13.97
C ASN A 150 -13.54 3.15 14.86
N ILE A 151 -13.56 2.82 16.13
CA ILE A 151 -12.41 3.05 17.00
C ILE A 151 -11.32 1.99 16.86
N LEU A 152 -11.55 1.00 16.04
CA LEU A 152 -10.59 -0.07 15.79
C LEU A 152 -9.42 0.37 14.87
#